data_468ddcff65ea7e6dde4deb7dd9e8790f
#
_entry.id   468ddcff65ea7e6dde4deb7dd9e8790f
#
_cell.length_a   1.000
_cell.length_b   1.000
_cell.length_c   1.000
_cell.angle_alpha   90.00
_cell.angle_beta   90.00
_cell.angle_gamma   90.00
#
_symmetry.space_group_name_H-M   'P 1'
#
loop_
_entity.id
_entity.type
_entity.pdbx_description
1 polymer ?
#
loop_
_entity_poly.entity_id
_entity_poly.type
_entity_poly.pdbx_seq_one_letter_code
_entity_poly.pdbx_strand_id
1 'polypeptide(L)'
;MSLTGLRIAITGSRRASELAHIVKNFGGIPHFAPTIAIEAKQGIPKEIENFITRIIEGSIDYAIFMTGPGVYLFMLAARELGLENKLVEALNRIIIVSRSFKPKDALAKHGVQTDIVPEENTSEGIAKVLSNYDIQSKKIAILCHGSYPVGLKEQLMTAGAEVLEYSIYKYSLEFNESGAKILNSMGFEYKIPEKQKVIELVEEINNGSIDAITFTSPPAVHGLFNIAEVHHMKKSLQSTLNNYTIIVAVGPSTKKALEQNSIKVDVVPNVYKIGPMIKALSDYFDQTRNQAIRGDKLKRKNNNKNNLF
;
A
#
# COMPACT_ATOMS: atom_id res chain seq x y z
N MET A 1 16.91 -22.77 4.98
CA MET A 1 16.07 -21.56 4.80
C MET A 1 15.59 -21.54 3.35
N SER A 2 14.31 -21.40 3.10
CA SER A 2 13.72 -21.65 1.77
C SER A 2 13.99 -20.58 0.72
N LEU A 3 14.37 -19.37 1.14
CA LEU A 3 14.73 -18.29 0.22
C LEU A 3 16.24 -18.12 0.03
N THR A 4 17.05 -19.09 0.47
CA THR A 4 18.51 -18.98 0.39
C THR A 4 19.00 -18.77 -1.05
N GLY A 5 19.74 -17.69 -1.25
CA GLY A 5 20.32 -17.28 -2.52
C GLY A 5 19.36 -16.59 -3.50
N LEU A 6 18.05 -16.51 -3.19
CA LEU A 6 17.07 -15.87 -4.07
C LEU A 6 17.09 -14.35 -3.90
N ARG A 7 17.11 -13.63 -5.01
CA ARG A 7 17.02 -12.15 -5.07
C ARG A 7 15.56 -11.72 -5.06
N ILE A 8 15.16 -11.01 -4.01
CA ILE A 8 13.78 -10.59 -3.76
C ILE A 8 13.68 -9.07 -3.90
N ALA A 9 13.01 -8.59 -4.94
CA ALA A 9 12.79 -7.18 -5.16
C ALA A 9 11.72 -6.62 -4.19
N ILE A 10 12.03 -5.46 -3.59
CA ILE A 10 11.18 -4.73 -2.64
C ILE A 10 10.81 -3.40 -3.28
N THR A 11 9.55 -3.29 -3.74
CA THR A 11 9.03 -2.09 -4.43
C THR A 11 8.38 -1.07 -3.49
N GLY A 12 8.10 -1.46 -2.25
CA GLY A 12 7.48 -0.59 -1.26
C GLY A 12 8.47 0.39 -0.64
N SER A 13 8.09 1.66 -0.51
CA SER A 13 8.89 2.71 0.14
C SER A 13 8.77 2.68 1.65
N ARG A 14 7.62 2.26 2.20
CA ARG A 14 7.34 2.22 3.64
C ARG A 14 7.75 0.90 4.27
N ARG A 15 8.38 0.95 5.44
CA ARG A 15 8.87 -0.23 6.17
C ARG A 15 9.77 -1.12 5.31
N ALA A 16 10.49 -0.52 4.36
CA ALA A 16 11.33 -1.26 3.42
C ALA A 16 12.49 -1.97 4.13
N SER A 17 13.11 -1.33 5.14
CA SER A 17 14.19 -1.94 5.93
C SER A 17 13.69 -3.12 6.75
N GLU A 18 12.50 -3.03 7.34
CA GLU A 18 11.89 -4.14 8.06
C GLU A 18 11.59 -5.33 7.14
N LEU A 19 11.01 -5.04 5.96
CA LEU A 19 10.76 -6.08 4.96
C LEU A 19 12.05 -6.75 4.51
N ALA A 20 13.11 -5.98 4.27
CA ALA A 20 14.43 -6.53 3.92
C ALA A 20 15.02 -7.39 5.04
N HIS A 21 14.87 -6.97 6.29
CA HIS A 21 15.30 -7.77 7.43
C HIS A 21 14.56 -9.12 7.48
N ILE A 22 13.24 -9.10 7.26
CA ILE A 22 12.46 -10.34 7.19
C ILE A 22 12.94 -11.23 6.03
N VAL A 23 13.17 -10.68 4.83
CA VAL A 23 13.71 -11.44 3.69
C VAL A 23 15.05 -12.10 4.05
N LYS A 24 15.98 -11.37 4.69
CA LYS A 24 17.27 -11.91 5.15
C LYS A 24 17.09 -13.03 6.17
N ASN A 25 16.14 -12.92 7.11
CA ASN A 25 15.88 -13.95 8.11
C ASN A 25 15.38 -15.26 7.47
N PHE A 26 14.79 -15.21 6.29
CA PHE A 26 14.44 -16.39 5.47
C PHE A 26 15.57 -16.84 4.52
N GLY A 27 16.74 -16.17 4.54
CA GLY A 27 17.92 -16.49 3.75
C GLY A 27 17.96 -15.81 2.37
N GLY A 28 16.96 -14.98 2.03
CA GLY A 28 16.90 -14.26 0.74
C GLY A 28 17.82 -13.04 0.70
N ILE A 29 18.09 -12.57 -0.51
CA ILE A 29 18.87 -11.38 -0.81
C ILE A 29 17.88 -10.26 -1.17
N PRO A 30 17.64 -9.26 -0.29
CA PRO A 30 16.74 -8.16 -0.61
C PRO A 30 17.36 -7.21 -1.61
N HIS A 31 16.59 -6.85 -2.65
CA HIS A 31 16.93 -5.85 -3.64
C HIS A 31 15.96 -4.67 -3.53
N PHE A 32 16.48 -3.48 -3.17
CA PHE A 32 15.65 -2.29 -2.94
C PHE A 32 15.49 -1.46 -4.20
N ALA A 33 14.27 -1.35 -4.67
CA ALA A 33 13.89 -0.40 -5.72
C ALA A 33 12.46 0.12 -5.47
N PRO A 34 12.27 1.01 -4.49
CA PRO A 34 10.97 1.65 -4.27
C PRO A 34 10.48 2.36 -5.53
N THR A 35 9.27 2.05 -5.95
CA THR A 35 8.75 2.45 -7.27
C THR A 35 7.82 3.66 -7.23
N ILE A 36 7.55 4.21 -6.04
CA ILE A 36 6.62 5.33 -5.88
C ILE A 36 7.10 6.29 -4.80
N ALA A 37 7.09 7.59 -5.10
CA ALA A 37 7.32 8.66 -4.15
C ALA A 37 6.02 9.15 -3.51
N ILE A 38 6.16 9.82 -2.37
CA ILE A 38 5.12 10.67 -1.80
C ILE A 38 5.55 12.11 -2.02
N GLU A 39 4.66 12.91 -2.59
CA GLU A 39 4.82 14.34 -2.73
C GLU A 39 3.89 15.02 -1.74
N ALA A 40 4.47 15.72 -0.76
CA ALA A 40 3.76 16.68 0.05
C ALA A 40 3.80 18.03 -0.69
N LYS A 41 2.66 18.66 -0.80
CA LYS A 41 2.58 20.02 -1.38
C LYS A 41 3.40 20.98 -0.49
N GLN A 42 4.14 21.89 -1.11
CA GLN A 42 4.80 22.96 -0.36
C GLN A 42 3.75 23.91 0.21
N GLY A 43 3.84 24.19 1.51
CA GLY A 43 2.84 24.98 2.24
C GLY A 43 1.53 24.20 2.49
N ILE A 44 0.55 24.88 3.08
CA ILE A 44 -0.76 24.29 3.34
C ILE A 44 -1.64 24.46 2.10
N PRO A 45 -2.10 23.37 1.47
CA PRO A 45 -3.02 23.47 0.34
C PRO A 45 -4.31 24.20 0.78
N LYS A 46 -4.78 25.13 -0.04
CA LYS A 46 -6.01 25.88 0.24
C LYS A 46 -7.23 24.98 0.51
N GLU A 47 -7.29 23.81 -0.13
CA GLU A 47 -8.31 22.80 0.11
C GLU A 47 -8.24 22.20 1.53
N ILE A 48 -7.03 22.09 2.11
CA ILE A 48 -6.84 21.60 3.48
C ILE A 48 -7.19 22.67 4.49
N GLU A 49 -6.79 23.91 4.25
CA GLU A 49 -7.23 25.07 5.05
C GLU A 49 -8.77 25.17 5.08
N ASN A 50 -9.41 25.05 3.93
CA ASN A 50 -10.87 25.01 3.81
C ASN A 50 -11.48 23.82 4.60
N PHE A 51 -10.87 22.63 4.52
CA PHE A 51 -11.34 21.49 5.27
C PHE A 51 -11.28 21.71 6.80
N ILE A 52 -10.15 22.23 7.30
CA ILE A 52 -9.98 22.61 8.71
C ILE A 52 -11.06 23.62 9.13
N THR A 53 -11.25 24.67 8.34
CA THR A 53 -12.24 25.72 8.59
C THR A 53 -13.66 25.15 8.66
N ARG A 54 -14.05 24.32 7.72
CA ARG A 54 -15.38 23.69 7.66
C ARG A 54 -15.67 22.79 8.86
N ILE A 55 -14.66 22.08 9.38
CA ILE A 55 -14.81 21.29 10.61
C ILE A 55 -15.04 22.23 11.79
N ILE A 56 -14.24 23.29 11.93
CA ILE A 56 -14.34 24.26 13.04
C ILE A 56 -15.70 24.98 13.02
N GLU A 57 -16.20 25.31 11.85
CA GLU A 57 -17.51 25.94 11.65
C GLU A 57 -18.71 25.00 11.85
N GLY A 58 -18.46 23.69 12.09
CA GLY A 58 -19.52 22.71 12.31
C GLY A 58 -20.28 22.33 11.04
N SER A 59 -19.71 22.53 9.85
CA SER A 59 -20.33 22.21 8.57
C SER A 59 -20.05 20.78 8.07
N ILE A 60 -19.45 19.92 8.92
CA ILE A 60 -19.15 18.51 8.65
C ILE A 60 -19.76 17.65 9.76
N ASP A 61 -20.47 16.60 9.40
CA ASP A 61 -21.05 15.65 10.35
C ASP A 61 -20.13 14.47 10.64
N TYR A 62 -19.41 13.98 9.61
CA TYR A 62 -18.49 12.84 9.69
C TYR A 62 -17.13 13.19 9.07
N ALA A 63 -16.05 12.80 9.72
CA ALA A 63 -14.71 12.87 9.14
C ALA A 63 -14.07 11.48 9.07
N ILE A 64 -13.69 11.05 7.86
CA ILE A 64 -13.07 9.75 7.58
C ILE A 64 -11.57 9.93 7.36
N PHE A 65 -10.76 9.31 8.20
CA PHE A 65 -9.30 9.34 8.10
C PHE A 65 -8.74 8.04 7.55
N MET A 66 -8.14 8.10 6.37
CA MET A 66 -7.67 6.92 5.64
C MET A 66 -6.30 6.41 6.10
N THR A 67 -5.40 7.29 6.59
CA THR A 67 -4.03 6.89 6.97
C THR A 67 -3.46 7.70 8.14
N GLY A 68 -2.57 7.05 8.92
CA GLY A 68 -1.83 7.74 9.98
C GLY A 68 -1.00 8.94 9.47
N PRO A 69 -0.18 8.81 8.41
CA PRO A 69 0.53 9.96 7.82
C PRO A 69 -0.40 11.11 7.40
N GLY A 70 -1.59 10.79 6.85
CA GLY A 70 -2.59 11.81 6.52
C GLY A 70 -3.04 12.60 7.76
N VAL A 71 -3.32 11.90 8.87
CA VAL A 71 -3.66 12.54 10.15
C VAL A 71 -2.54 13.47 10.62
N TYR A 72 -1.29 13.00 10.62
CA TYR A 72 -0.17 13.83 11.09
C TYR A 72 0.02 15.09 10.25
N LEU A 73 -0.03 14.96 8.92
CA LEU A 73 0.08 16.12 8.03
C LEU A 73 -1.10 17.09 8.23
N PHE A 74 -2.30 16.59 8.46
CA PHE A 74 -3.48 17.38 8.71
C PHE A 74 -3.38 18.17 10.03
N MET A 75 -2.92 17.53 11.09
CA MET A 75 -2.70 18.18 12.39
C MET A 75 -1.54 19.16 12.32
N LEU A 76 -0.48 18.86 11.56
CA LEU A 76 0.63 19.79 11.31
C LEU A 76 0.13 21.06 10.60
N ALA A 77 -0.69 20.91 9.55
CA ALA A 77 -1.29 22.05 8.85
C ALA A 77 -2.14 22.90 9.79
N ALA A 78 -2.96 22.29 10.65
CA ALA A 78 -3.74 23.00 11.65
C ALA A 78 -2.87 23.77 12.65
N ARG A 79 -1.74 23.19 13.05
CA ARG A 79 -0.75 23.84 13.94
C ARG A 79 -0.09 25.03 13.28
N GLU A 80 0.34 24.89 12.03
CA GLU A 80 0.95 26.00 11.26
C GLU A 80 -0.03 27.16 11.04
N LEU A 81 -1.33 26.88 10.95
CA LEU A 81 -2.41 27.87 10.90
C LEU A 81 -2.77 28.47 12.27
N GLY A 82 -2.22 27.94 13.37
CA GLY A 82 -2.61 28.35 14.73
C GLY A 82 -4.02 27.87 15.14
N LEU A 83 -4.57 26.86 14.46
CA LEU A 83 -5.94 26.36 14.62
C LEU A 83 -6.02 25.00 15.31
N GLU A 84 -4.90 24.39 15.73
CA GLU A 84 -4.86 23.00 16.25
C GLU A 84 -5.88 22.77 17.39
N ASN A 85 -5.89 23.61 18.41
CA ASN A 85 -6.80 23.44 19.56
C ASN A 85 -8.28 23.52 19.15
N LYS A 86 -8.63 24.52 18.31
CA LYS A 86 -10.01 24.68 17.82
C LYS A 86 -10.42 23.48 16.95
N LEU A 87 -9.51 22.97 16.15
CA LEU A 87 -9.76 21.79 15.31
C LEU A 87 -9.99 20.54 16.18
N VAL A 88 -9.16 20.31 17.20
CA VAL A 88 -9.31 19.14 18.12
C VAL A 88 -10.67 19.20 18.83
N GLU A 89 -11.07 20.37 19.35
CA GLU A 89 -12.39 20.54 19.97
C GLU A 89 -13.53 20.26 18.97
N ALA A 90 -13.41 20.73 17.74
CA ALA A 90 -14.42 20.52 16.70
C ALA A 90 -14.48 19.07 16.23
N LEU A 91 -13.34 18.40 16.06
CA LEU A 91 -13.29 16.97 15.72
C LEU A 91 -13.95 16.10 16.78
N ASN A 92 -13.81 16.43 18.07
CA ASN A 92 -14.47 15.68 19.16
C ASN A 92 -16.00 15.94 19.27
N ARG A 93 -16.58 16.78 18.39
CA ARG A 93 -18.04 17.05 18.31
C ARG A 93 -18.71 16.36 17.12
N ILE A 94 -17.96 15.77 16.21
CA ILE A 94 -18.44 15.10 15.01
C ILE A 94 -18.07 13.62 15.05
N ILE A 95 -18.68 12.81 14.21
CA ILE A 95 -18.37 11.38 14.13
C ILE A 95 -17.04 11.15 13.41
N ILE A 96 -16.09 10.57 14.10
CA ILE A 96 -14.75 10.25 13.55
C ILE A 96 -14.67 8.79 13.13
N VAL A 97 -14.39 8.57 11.85
CA VAL A 97 -14.19 7.25 11.26
C VAL A 97 -12.71 7.07 10.90
N SER A 98 -12.08 6.06 11.44
CA SER A 98 -10.72 5.67 11.06
C SER A 98 -10.74 4.37 10.28
N ARG A 99 -10.13 4.34 9.08
CA ARG A 99 -10.08 3.11 8.26
C ARG A 99 -9.45 1.93 8.98
N SER A 100 -8.55 2.19 9.95
CA SER A 100 -7.82 1.17 10.70
C SER A 100 -7.28 1.73 12.01
N PHE A 101 -6.64 0.89 12.82
CA PHE A 101 -6.00 1.31 14.06
C PHE A 101 -4.89 2.37 13.86
N LYS A 102 -4.21 2.43 12.70
CA LYS A 102 -3.11 3.39 12.47
C LYS A 102 -3.57 4.86 12.44
N PRO A 103 -4.59 5.27 11.67
CA PRO A 103 -5.13 6.63 11.79
C PRO A 103 -5.79 6.87 13.15
N LYS A 104 -6.43 5.87 13.78
CA LYS A 104 -6.96 5.96 15.14
C LYS A 104 -5.87 6.35 16.15
N ASP A 105 -4.75 5.60 16.17
CA ASP A 105 -3.63 5.88 17.08
C ASP A 105 -2.99 7.26 16.80
N ALA A 106 -2.97 7.68 15.54
CA ALA A 106 -2.47 9.00 15.17
C ALA A 106 -3.37 10.11 15.71
N LEU A 107 -4.70 9.98 15.58
CA LEU A 107 -5.70 10.92 16.13
C LEU A 107 -5.63 10.99 17.66
N ALA A 108 -5.52 9.84 18.32
CA ALA A 108 -5.42 9.75 19.78
C ALA A 108 -4.23 10.53 20.35
N LYS A 109 -3.10 10.57 19.65
CA LYS A 109 -1.91 11.36 20.05
C LYS A 109 -2.17 12.87 20.06
N HIS A 110 -3.19 13.32 19.35
CA HIS A 110 -3.65 14.73 19.33
C HIS A 110 -4.91 14.96 20.19
N GLY A 111 -5.32 13.97 20.97
CA GLY A 111 -6.52 14.10 21.83
C GLY A 111 -7.85 13.99 21.08
N VAL A 112 -7.86 13.44 19.87
CA VAL A 112 -9.07 13.19 19.08
C VAL A 112 -9.51 11.74 19.25
N GLN A 113 -10.75 11.55 19.70
CA GLN A 113 -11.36 10.23 19.86
C GLN A 113 -11.88 9.71 18.50
N THR A 114 -11.72 8.42 18.24
CA THR A 114 -12.30 7.75 17.06
C THR A 114 -13.52 6.97 17.48
N ASP A 115 -14.66 7.21 16.83
CA ASP A 115 -15.93 6.55 17.10
C ASP A 115 -16.06 5.22 16.37
N ILE A 116 -15.62 5.17 15.11
CA ILE A 116 -15.84 4.02 14.23
C ILE A 116 -14.51 3.54 13.61
N VAL A 117 -14.23 2.24 13.75
CA VAL A 117 -13.17 1.53 13.03
C VAL A 117 -13.79 0.28 12.43
N PRO A 118 -13.78 0.10 11.09
CA PRO A 118 -14.34 -1.10 10.46
C PRO A 118 -13.49 -2.34 10.78
N GLU A 119 -14.11 -3.51 10.79
CA GLU A 119 -13.40 -4.79 10.92
C GLU A 119 -12.44 -5.02 9.74
N GLU A 120 -12.91 -4.71 8.54
CA GLU A 120 -12.11 -4.77 7.33
C GLU A 120 -11.49 -3.40 7.03
N ASN A 121 -10.16 -3.32 7.01
CA ASN A 121 -9.38 -2.08 6.79
C ASN A 121 -9.40 -1.62 5.31
N THR A 122 -10.57 -1.62 4.67
CA THR A 122 -10.79 -1.30 3.25
C THR A 122 -11.83 -0.19 3.08
N SER A 123 -11.96 0.34 1.88
CA SER A 123 -13.03 1.30 1.54
C SER A 123 -14.39 0.64 1.64
N GLU A 124 -14.50 -0.61 1.21
CA GLU A 124 -15.69 -1.44 1.30
C GLU A 124 -16.08 -1.70 2.77
N GLY A 125 -15.09 -1.94 3.65
CA GLY A 125 -15.32 -2.08 5.10
C GLY A 125 -15.88 -0.80 5.72
N ILE A 126 -15.41 0.38 5.30
CA ILE A 126 -15.96 1.67 5.75
C ILE A 126 -17.40 1.81 5.28
N ALA A 127 -17.69 1.58 4.00
CA ALA A 127 -19.04 1.69 3.46
C ALA A 127 -20.00 0.71 4.16
N LYS A 128 -19.55 -0.53 4.40
CA LYS A 128 -20.33 -1.57 5.10
C LYS A 128 -20.65 -1.16 6.55
N VAL A 129 -19.71 -0.61 7.30
CA VAL A 129 -20.00 -0.19 8.67
C VAL A 129 -20.92 1.02 8.71
N LEU A 130 -20.73 1.99 7.78
CA LEU A 130 -21.56 3.18 7.70
C LEU A 130 -22.98 2.91 7.19
N SER A 131 -23.25 1.79 6.51
CA SER A 131 -24.61 1.40 6.16
C SER A 131 -25.54 1.12 7.37
N ASN A 132 -24.98 0.96 8.57
CA ASN A 132 -25.72 0.82 9.83
C ASN A 132 -26.02 2.18 10.49
N TYR A 133 -25.62 3.30 9.89
CA TYR A 133 -25.81 4.65 10.42
C TYR A 133 -26.74 5.45 9.49
N ASP A 134 -27.50 6.35 10.05
CA ASP A 134 -28.27 7.32 9.26
C ASP A 134 -27.33 8.40 8.73
N ILE A 135 -26.90 8.23 7.47
CA ILE A 135 -26.04 9.19 6.77
C ILE A 135 -26.77 9.99 5.71
N GLN A 136 -28.09 9.86 5.60
CA GLN A 136 -28.89 10.63 4.65
C GLN A 136 -28.78 12.13 4.94
N SER A 137 -28.46 12.91 3.92
CA SER A 137 -28.23 14.36 4.00
C SER A 137 -27.07 14.79 4.92
N LYS A 138 -26.24 13.84 5.38
CA LYS A 138 -25.05 14.13 6.19
C LYS A 138 -23.88 14.53 5.32
N LYS A 139 -23.08 15.48 5.81
CA LYS A 139 -21.82 15.91 5.17
C LYS A 139 -20.66 15.09 5.69
N ILE A 140 -20.14 14.25 4.83
CA ILE A 140 -19.03 13.33 5.10
C ILE A 140 -17.77 13.84 4.42
N ALA A 141 -16.73 14.16 5.19
CA ALA A 141 -15.44 14.54 4.67
C ALA A 141 -14.46 13.37 4.75
N ILE A 142 -13.76 13.09 3.65
CA ILE A 142 -12.75 12.02 3.58
C ILE A 142 -11.37 12.64 3.41
N LEU A 143 -10.48 12.43 4.38
CA LEU A 143 -9.05 12.75 4.22
C LEU A 143 -8.34 11.60 3.54
N CYS A 144 -8.15 11.75 2.24
CA CYS A 144 -7.55 10.76 1.35
C CYS A 144 -6.02 10.74 1.45
N HIS A 145 -5.43 9.68 0.92
CA HIS A 145 -3.99 9.50 0.84
C HIS A 145 -3.58 9.20 -0.59
N GLY A 146 -2.83 10.08 -1.21
CA GLY A 146 -2.18 9.86 -2.50
C GLY A 146 -3.09 9.56 -3.69
N SER A 147 -4.20 8.87 -3.46
CA SER A 147 -5.28 8.62 -4.42
C SER A 147 -6.62 8.59 -3.69
N TYR A 148 -7.68 8.97 -4.38
CA TYR A 148 -9.04 8.87 -3.84
C TYR A 148 -9.46 7.40 -3.74
N PRO A 149 -10.17 7.00 -2.66
CA PRO A 149 -10.64 5.62 -2.50
C PRO A 149 -11.71 5.30 -3.54
N VAL A 150 -11.38 4.41 -4.46
CA VAL A 150 -12.30 4.03 -5.54
C VAL A 150 -13.57 3.43 -4.97
N GLY A 151 -14.71 3.95 -5.37
CA GLY A 151 -16.04 3.43 -5.04
C GLY A 151 -16.59 3.83 -3.66
N LEU A 152 -15.78 4.37 -2.74
CA LEU A 152 -16.27 4.76 -1.41
C LEU A 152 -17.22 5.96 -1.51
N LYS A 153 -16.79 7.00 -2.22
CA LYS A 153 -17.60 8.20 -2.43
C LYS A 153 -18.94 7.88 -3.05
N GLU A 154 -18.95 7.10 -4.13
CA GLU A 154 -20.14 6.69 -4.86
C GLU A 154 -21.10 5.91 -3.96
N GLN A 155 -20.60 5.00 -3.15
CA GLN A 155 -21.43 4.21 -2.23
C GLN A 155 -22.08 5.10 -1.15
N LEU A 156 -21.32 6.03 -0.56
CA LEU A 156 -21.85 6.97 0.44
C LEU A 156 -22.85 7.95 -0.15
N MET A 157 -22.60 8.45 -1.36
CA MET A 157 -23.55 9.31 -2.09
C MET A 157 -24.83 8.56 -2.47
N THR A 158 -24.73 7.30 -2.88
CA THR A 158 -25.90 6.44 -3.14
C THR A 158 -26.75 6.23 -1.88
N ALA A 159 -26.11 6.21 -0.70
CA ALA A 159 -26.81 6.18 0.58
C ALA A 159 -27.31 7.55 1.05
N GLY A 160 -27.25 8.59 0.20
CA GLY A 160 -27.82 9.92 0.42
C GLY A 160 -26.91 10.91 1.13
N ALA A 161 -25.61 10.62 1.32
CA ALA A 161 -24.68 11.55 1.92
C ALA A 161 -24.13 12.58 0.91
N GLU A 162 -23.80 13.78 1.40
CA GLU A 162 -22.94 14.75 0.69
C GLU A 162 -21.48 14.43 1.00
N VAL A 163 -20.68 14.04 -0.01
CA VAL A 163 -19.31 13.57 0.21
C VAL A 163 -18.29 14.55 -0.33
N LEU A 164 -17.35 14.96 0.53
CA LEU A 164 -16.23 15.84 0.22
C LEU A 164 -14.92 15.08 0.39
N GLU A 165 -14.06 15.12 -0.60
CA GLU A 165 -12.75 14.46 -0.57
C GLU A 165 -11.62 15.49 -0.55
N TYR A 166 -10.67 15.29 0.36
CA TYR A 166 -9.49 16.13 0.55
C TYR A 166 -8.23 15.30 0.48
N SER A 167 -7.19 15.80 -0.19
CA SER A 167 -5.91 15.12 -0.28
C SER A 167 -4.78 16.01 0.20
N ILE A 168 -4.10 15.61 1.28
CA ILE A 168 -3.00 16.38 1.86
C ILE A 168 -1.64 16.02 1.28
N TYR A 169 -1.52 14.85 0.67
CA TYR A 169 -0.37 14.42 -0.10
C TYR A 169 -0.81 13.54 -1.26
N LYS A 170 0.01 13.42 -2.29
CA LYS A 170 -0.23 12.52 -3.42
C LYS A 170 0.95 11.56 -3.61
N TYR A 171 0.68 10.42 -4.22
CA TYR A 171 1.73 9.60 -4.78
C TYR A 171 2.26 10.28 -6.04
N SER A 172 3.58 10.32 -6.18
CA SER A 172 4.24 10.96 -7.29
C SER A 172 5.17 9.99 -8.01
N LEU A 173 5.17 10.08 -9.31
CA LEU A 173 6.16 9.45 -10.19
C LEU A 173 7.36 10.39 -10.44
N GLU A 174 7.25 11.64 -10.03
CA GLU A 174 8.36 12.55 -9.89
C GLU A 174 9.07 12.20 -8.58
N PHE A 175 10.20 11.55 -8.65
CA PHE A 175 10.97 11.03 -7.52
C PHE A 175 11.57 12.15 -6.67
N ASN A 176 10.70 12.98 -6.09
CA ASN A 176 11.09 14.07 -5.25
C ASN A 176 11.13 13.62 -3.77
N GLU A 177 12.08 14.19 -3.01
CA GLU A 177 12.35 13.75 -1.64
C GLU A 177 11.47 14.43 -0.58
N SER A 178 10.66 15.43 -0.96
CA SER A 178 10.00 16.33 0.00
C SER A 178 9.06 15.56 0.96
N GLY A 179 8.20 14.73 0.41
CA GLY A 179 7.26 13.94 1.22
C GLY A 179 7.95 12.87 2.07
N ALA A 180 9.01 12.25 1.55
CA ALA A 180 9.79 11.27 2.29
C ALA A 180 10.50 11.90 3.49
N LYS A 181 11.10 13.09 3.31
CA LYS A 181 11.75 13.84 4.40
C LYS A 181 10.75 14.19 5.50
N ILE A 182 9.56 14.67 5.15
CA ILE A 182 8.51 14.97 6.11
C ILE A 182 8.08 13.72 6.87
N LEU A 183 7.80 12.60 6.19
CA LEU A 183 7.40 11.37 6.85
C LEU A 183 8.48 10.79 7.76
N ASN A 184 9.75 10.84 7.34
CA ASN A 184 10.88 10.41 8.15
C ASN A 184 11.04 11.29 9.41
N SER A 185 10.86 12.61 9.30
CA SER A 185 10.90 13.50 10.46
C SER A 185 9.79 13.25 11.48
N MET A 186 8.69 12.64 11.03
CA MET A 186 7.56 12.20 11.88
C MET A 186 7.73 10.79 12.44
N GLY A 187 8.89 10.16 12.24
CA GLY A 187 9.15 8.79 12.70
C GLY A 187 8.55 7.68 11.82
N PHE A 188 8.06 8.01 10.63
CA PHE A 188 7.69 7.01 9.65
C PHE A 188 8.89 6.66 8.78
N GLU A 189 9.38 5.44 8.87
CA GLU A 189 10.42 4.97 7.95
C GLU A 189 9.90 5.00 6.51
N TYR A 190 10.53 5.82 5.68
CA TYR A 190 10.22 5.94 4.27
C TYR A 190 11.51 5.98 3.46
N LYS A 191 11.74 4.95 2.62
CA LYS A 191 12.85 4.92 1.66
C LYS A 191 12.52 5.79 0.47
N ILE A 192 13.43 6.74 0.19
CA ILE A 192 13.31 7.64 -0.96
C ILE A 192 13.52 6.80 -2.23
N PRO A 193 12.55 6.82 -3.17
CA PRO A 193 12.72 6.14 -4.43
C PRO A 193 13.67 6.92 -5.34
N GLU A 194 14.45 6.20 -6.12
CA GLU A 194 15.38 6.74 -7.11
C GLU A 194 14.98 6.21 -8.49
N LYS A 195 14.69 7.12 -9.43
CA LYS A 195 14.22 6.75 -10.78
C LYS A 195 15.15 5.75 -11.45
N GLN A 196 16.46 5.98 -11.37
CA GLN A 196 17.46 5.13 -11.99
C GLN A 196 17.41 3.69 -11.44
N LYS A 197 17.26 3.52 -10.13
CA LYS A 197 17.10 2.18 -9.51
C LYS A 197 15.86 1.44 -9.95
N VAL A 198 14.79 2.15 -10.28
CA VAL A 198 13.56 1.51 -10.81
C VAL A 198 13.78 1.06 -12.26
N ILE A 199 14.51 1.84 -13.07
CA ILE A 199 14.88 1.46 -14.42
C ILE A 199 15.77 0.21 -14.36
N GLU A 200 16.82 0.22 -13.55
CA GLU A 200 17.71 -0.91 -13.31
C GLU A 200 16.94 -2.16 -12.84
N LEU A 201 15.97 -2.00 -11.93
CA LEU A 201 15.11 -3.11 -11.53
C LEU A 201 14.34 -3.71 -12.70
N VAL A 202 13.79 -2.90 -13.60
CA VAL A 202 13.09 -3.40 -14.81
C VAL A 202 14.04 -4.17 -15.71
N GLU A 203 15.25 -3.67 -15.90
CA GLU A 203 16.31 -4.35 -16.68
C GLU A 203 16.73 -5.67 -16.01
N GLU A 204 16.94 -5.68 -14.69
CA GLU A 204 17.29 -6.87 -13.92
C GLU A 204 16.17 -7.93 -13.91
N ILE A 205 14.91 -7.53 -13.92
CA ILE A 205 13.78 -8.44 -14.12
C ILE A 205 13.86 -9.02 -15.53
N ASN A 206 14.01 -8.19 -16.55
CA ASN A 206 14.03 -8.62 -17.96
C ASN A 206 15.19 -9.56 -18.30
N ASN A 207 16.31 -9.46 -17.61
CA ASN A 207 17.44 -10.37 -17.76
C ASN A 207 17.43 -11.60 -16.84
N GLY A 208 16.34 -11.76 -16.05
CA GLY A 208 16.16 -12.92 -15.17
C GLY A 208 16.95 -12.86 -13.85
N SER A 209 17.48 -11.71 -13.47
CA SER A 209 18.27 -11.57 -12.23
C SER A 209 17.43 -11.44 -10.95
N ILE A 210 16.12 -11.35 -11.06
CA ILE A 210 15.18 -11.23 -9.92
C ILE A 210 14.30 -12.48 -9.85
N ASP A 211 14.40 -13.21 -8.75
CA ASP A 211 13.64 -14.45 -8.54
C ASP A 211 12.20 -14.19 -8.10
N ALA A 212 11.98 -13.18 -7.26
CA ALA A 212 10.65 -12.77 -6.84
C ALA A 212 10.56 -11.26 -6.63
N ILE A 213 9.35 -10.73 -6.78
CA ILE A 213 9.06 -9.31 -6.57
C ILE A 213 7.88 -9.14 -5.61
N THR A 214 8.03 -8.24 -4.63
CA THR A 214 7.02 -7.99 -3.60
C THR A 214 6.37 -6.62 -3.78
N PHE A 215 5.04 -6.60 -3.78
CA PHE A 215 4.25 -5.37 -3.83
C PHE A 215 3.42 -5.22 -2.55
N THR A 216 3.63 -4.11 -1.85
CA THR A 216 2.94 -3.79 -0.59
C THR A 216 1.81 -2.78 -0.75
N SER A 217 1.58 -2.25 -1.97
CA SER A 217 0.50 -1.32 -2.26
C SER A 217 0.22 -1.20 -3.76
N PRO A 218 -1.03 -0.85 -4.18
CA PRO A 218 -1.35 -0.55 -5.57
C PRO A 218 -0.50 0.55 -6.20
N PRO A 219 -0.19 1.69 -5.52
CA PRO A 219 0.68 2.71 -6.08
C PRO A 219 2.06 2.20 -6.49
N ALA A 220 2.64 1.25 -5.74
CA ALA A 220 3.93 0.67 -6.10
C ALA A 220 3.86 -0.13 -7.41
N VAL A 221 2.73 -0.81 -7.68
CA VAL A 221 2.48 -1.47 -8.97
C VAL A 221 2.44 -0.43 -10.09
N HIS A 222 1.60 0.61 -9.93
CA HIS A 222 1.47 1.67 -10.94
C HIS A 222 2.81 2.37 -11.22
N GLY A 223 3.62 2.62 -10.19
CA GLY A 223 4.94 3.24 -10.33
C GLY A 223 5.90 2.42 -11.20
N LEU A 224 5.99 1.10 -10.97
CA LEU A 224 6.82 0.20 -11.76
C LEU A 224 6.39 0.19 -13.23
N PHE A 225 5.09 -0.01 -13.48
CA PHE A 225 4.57 -0.11 -14.85
C PHE A 225 4.63 1.21 -15.61
N ASN A 226 4.49 2.36 -14.93
CA ASN A 226 4.66 3.66 -15.56
C ASN A 226 6.10 3.89 -16.02
N ILE A 227 7.10 3.60 -15.17
CA ILE A 227 8.51 3.69 -15.56
C ILE A 227 8.78 2.76 -16.75
N ALA A 228 8.31 1.52 -16.69
CA ALA A 228 8.49 0.58 -17.80
C ALA A 228 7.81 1.06 -19.10
N GLU A 229 6.67 1.73 -19.01
CA GLU A 229 5.97 2.31 -20.17
C GLU A 229 6.76 3.48 -20.79
N VAL A 230 7.20 4.42 -19.96
CA VAL A 230 8.00 5.59 -20.37
C VAL A 230 9.30 5.16 -21.06
N HIS A 231 9.90 4.06 -20.62
CA HIS A 231 11.14 3.51 -21.19
C HIS A 231 10.90 2.41 -22.22
N HIS A 232 9.67 2.24 -22.74
CA HIS A 232 9.30 1.25 -23.75
C HIS A 232 9.59 -0.22 -23.38
N MET A 233 9.69 -0.53 -22.07
CA MET A 233 9.98 -1.87 -21.54
C MET A 233 8.74 -2.60 -20.98
N LYS A 234 7.53 -2.03 -21.07
CA LYS A 234 6.33 -2.59 -20.44
C LYS A 234 6.00 -4.01 -20.93
N LYS A 235 6.06 -4.26 -22.22
CA LYS A 235 5.72 -5.58 -22.79
C LYS A 235 6.72 -6.65 -22.37
N SER A 236 8.02 -6.36 -22.41
CA SER A 236 9.06 -7.29 -21.95
C SER A 236 8.93 -7.55 -20.45
N LEU A 237 8.72 -6.52 -19.66
CA LEU A 237 8.47 -6.64 -18.21
C LEU A 237 7.26 -7.55 -17.91
N GLN A 238 6.12 -7.34 -18.59
CA GLN A 238 4.94 -8.18 -18.42
C GLN A 238 5.22 -9.65 -18.77
N SER A 239 5.94 -9.89 -19.87
CA SER A 239 6.32 -11.24 -20.29
C SER A 239 7.21 -11.91 -19.24
N THR A 240 8.25 -11.22 -18.78
CA THR A 240 9.20 -11.79 -17.81
C THR A 240 8.56 -12.01 -16.45
N LEU A 241 7.78 -11.05 -15.96
CA LEU A 241 7.06 -11.20 -14.70
C LEU A 241 6.12 -12.41 -14.71
N ASN A 242 5.37 -12.64 -15.79
CA ASN A 242 4.43 -13.76 -15.88
C ASN A 242 5.07 -15.13 -16.07
N ASN A 243 6.29 -15.20 -16.60
CA ASN A 243 6.90 -16.47 -16.99
C ASN A 243 8.09 -16.89 -16.09
N TYR A 244 8.77 -15.92 -15.45
CA TYR A 244 10.07 -16.20 -14.82
C TYR A 244 10.23 -15.64 -13.41
N THR A 245 9.39 -14.70 -12.98
CA THR A 245 9.50 -14.05 -11.66
C THR A 245 8.30 -14.37 -10.80
N ILE A 246 8.50 -14.75 -9.54
CA ILE A 246 7.40 -15.01 -8.60
C ILE A 246 6.81 -13.68 -8.11
N ILE A 247 5.51 -13.50 -8.30
CA ILE A 247 4.79 -12.25 -8.00
C ILE A 247 4.08 -12.36 -6.66
N VAL A 248 4.45 -11.47 -5.73
CA VAL A 248 3.92 -11.45 -4.38
C VAL A 248 3.15 -10.17 -4.10
N ALA A 249 1.86 -10.28 -3.83
CA ALA A 249 1.03 -9.16 -3.40
C ALA A 249 0.69 -9.27 -1.91
N VAL A 250 0.78 -8.16 -1.16
CA VAL A 250 0.47 -8.15 0.27
C VAL A 250 -1.01 -8.42 0.57
N GLY A 251 -1.91 -8.18 -0.38
CA GLY A 251 -3.35 -8.35 -0.19
C GLY A 251 -4.17 -8.08 -1.45
N PRO A 252 -5.53 -8.19 -1.36
CA PRO A 252 -6.44 -8.19 -2.51
C PRO A 252 -6.36 -6.94 -3.38
N SER A 253 -6.29 -5.74 -2.80
CA SER A 253 -6.21 -4.49 -3.57
C SER A 253 -4.93 -4.40 -4.40
N THR A 254 -3.81 -4.88 -3.87
CA THR A 254 -2.54 -4.94 -4.60
C THR A 254 -2.56 -6.01 -5.69
N LYS A 255 -3.18 -7.17 -5.40
CA LYS A 255 -3.43 -8.22 -6.40
C LYS A 255 -4.24 -7.68 -7.57
N LYS A 256 -5.38 -7.00 -7.30
CA LYS A 256 -6.23 -6.39 -8.33
C LYS A 256 -5.46 -5.40 -9.22
N ALA A 257 -4.57 -4.57 -8.62
CA ALA A 257 -3.75 -3.64 -9.40
C ALA A 257 -2.75 -4.35 -10.33
N LEU A 258 -2.19 -5.48 -9.92
CA LEU A 258 -1.33 -6.33 -10.76
C LEU A 258 -2.13 -6.97 -11.90
N GLU A 259 -3.31 -7.52 -11.62
CA GLU A 259 -4.21 -8.12 -12.62
C GLU A 259 -4.67 -7.10 -13.66
N GLN A 260 -4.92 -5.84 -13.27
CA GLN A 260 -5.20 -4.73 -14.19
C GLN A 260 -4.04 -4.41 -15.13
N ASN A 261 -2.80 -4.76 -14.76
CA ASN A 261 -1.63 -4.69 -15.60
C ASN A 261 -1.31 -6.04 -16.30
N SER A 262 -2.28 -6.97 -16.37
CA SER A 262 -2.11 -8.29 -17.00
C SER A 262 -1.04 -9.15 -16.34
N ILE A 263 -0.84 -9.01 -15.03
CA ILE A 263 0.10 -9.81 -14.24
C ILE A 263 -0.64 -10.82 -13.38
N LYS A 264 -0.26 -12.08 -13.53
CA LYS A 264 -0.74 -13.16 -12.67
C LYS A 264 0.01 -13.11 -11.34
N VAL A 265 -0.73 -13.08 -10.23
CA VAL A 265 -0.14 -13.09 -8.88
C VAL A 265 -0.01 -14.53 -8.38
N ASP A 266 1.20 -14.92 -7.96
CA ASP A 266 1.50 -16.26 -7.49
C ASP A 266 1.24 -16.43 -5.99
N VAL A 267 1.53 -15.38 -5.18
CA VAL A 267 1.46 -15.45 -3.72
C VAL A 267 0.69 -14.26 -3.15
N VAL A 268 -0.34 -14.58 -2.35
CA VAL A 268 -1.05 -13.63 -1.49
C VAL A 268 -1.19 -14.27 -0.10
N PRO A 269 -0.75 -13.63 0.98
CA PRO A 269 -0.88 -14.21 2.32
C PRO A 269 -2.32 -14.18 2.82
N ASN A 270 -2.68 -15.06 3.74
CA ASN A 270 -3.99 -15.04 4.41
C ASN A 270 -4.13 -13.85 5.38
N VAL A 271 -3.02 -13.35 5.91
CA VAL A 271 -2.96 -12.16 6.77
C VAL A 271 -2.16 -11.08 6.04
N TYR A 272 -2.80 -9.96 5.69
CA TYR A 272 -2.26 -8.89 4.83
C TYR A 272 -1.22 -8.03 5.55
N LYS A 273 -0.10 -8.66 5.92
CA LYS A 273 1.06 -8.04 6.60
C LYS A 273 2.36 -8.51 5.96
N ILE A 274 3.43 -7.71 6.07
CA ILE A 274 4.72 -8.00 5.42
C ILE A 274 5.39 -9.30 5.93
N GLY A 275 5.29 -9.62 7.22
CA GLY A 275 5.82 -10.88 7.78
C GLY A 275 5.13 -12.12 7.20
N PRO A 276 3.79 -12.24 7.33
CA PRO A 276 3.01 -13.29 6.66
C PRO A 276 3.24 -13.37 5.15
N MET A 277 3.46 -12.24 4.47
CA MET A 277 3.73 -12.20 3.04
C MET A 277 5.04 -12.92 2.69
N ILE A 278 6.13 -12.65 3.40
CA ILE A 278 7.42 -13.34 3.15
C ILE A 278 7.37 -14.80 3.60
N LYS A 279 6.63 -15.11 4.68
CA LYS A 279 6.38 -16.50 5.04
C LYS A 279 5.66 -17.27 3.93
N ALA A 280 4.59 -16.69 3.36
CA ALA A 280 3.86 -17.31 2.25
C ALA A 280 4.75 -17.50 1.01
N LEU A 281 5.63 -16.54 0.70
CA LEU A 281 6.64 -16.69 -0.36
C LEU A 281 7.60 -17.85 -0.07
N SER A 282 8.08 -17.95 1.16
CA SER A 282 8.94 -19.05 1.62
C SER A 282 8.25 -20.41 1.44
N ASP A 283 7.01 -20.53 1.90
CA ASP A 283 6.23 -21.75 1.79
C ASP A 283 5.97 -22.15 0.33
N TYR A 284 5.75 -21.18 -0.56
CA TYR A 284 5.59 -21.37 -2.00
C TYR A 284 6.84 -22.02 -2.62
N PHE A 285 8.03 -21.50 -2.33
CA PHE A 285 9.29 -22.09 -2.83
C PHE A 285 9.55 -23.49 -2.26
N ASP A 286 9.24 -23.74 -1.00
CA ASP A 286 9.38 -25.06 -0.39
C ASP A 286 8.44 -26.09 -1.05
N GLN A 287 7.21 -25.71 -1.35
CA GLN A 287 6.25 -26.58 -2.06
C GLN A 287 6.73 -26.90 -3.48
N THR A 288 7.21 -25.90 -4.22
CA THR A 288 7.68 -26.09 -5.60
C THR A 288 8.93 -26.98 -5.67
N ARG A 289 9.90 -26.78 -4.75
CA ARG A 289 11.06 -27.65 -4.64
C ARG A 289 10.68 -29.08 -4.31
N ASN A 290 9.75 -29.30 -3.39
CA ASN A 290 9.28 -30.62 -3.00
C ASN A 290 8.52 -31.34 -4.15
N GLN A 291 7.78 -30.59 -4.98
CA GLN A 291 7.13 -31.15 -6.17
C GLN A 291 8.16 -31.58 -7.24
N ALA A 292 9.17 -30.77 -7.48
CA ALA A 292 10.27 -31.12 -8.40
C ALA A 292 11.01 -32.39 -7.94
N ILE A 293 11.37 -32.47 -6.65
CA ILE A 293 12.03 -33.66 -6.07
C ILE A 293 11.13 -34.91 -6.16
N ARG A 294 9.82 -34.78 -5.94
CA ARG A 294 8.87 -35.91 -6.10
C ARG A 294 8.73 -36.32 -7.55
N GLY A 295 8.68 -35.35 -8.48
CA GLY A 295 8.65 -35.61 -9.92
C GLY A 295 9.89 -36.37 -10.42
N ASP A 296 11.08 -36.00 -9.97
CA ASP A 296 12.33 -36.67 -10.28
C ASP A 296 12.42 -38.07 -9.67
N LYS A 297 11.93 -38.27 -8.44
CA LYS A 297 11.85 -39.60 -7.82
C LYS A 297 10.88 -40.54 -8.57
N LEU A 298 9.75 -40.01 -9.06
CA LEU A 298 8.79 -40.80 -9.86
C LEU A 298 9.39 -41.17 -11.23
N LYS A 299 10.12 -40.26 -11.90
CA LYS A 299 10.83 -40.54 -13.14
C LYS A 299 11.89 -41.64 -12.95
N ARG A 300 12.71 -41.54 -11.87
CA ARG A 300 13.72 -42.57 -11.54
C ARG A 300 13.11 -43.92 -11.22
N LYS A 301 11.96 -43.99 -10.53
CA LYS A 301 11.25 -45.24 -10.22
C LYS A 301 10.66 -45.89 -11.45
N ASN A 302 10.18 -45.13 -12.44
CA ASN A 302 9.66 -45.64 -13.69
C ASN A 302 10.78 -46.13 -14.62
N ASN A 303 11.91 -45.46 -14.67
CA ASN A 303 13.06 -45.90 -15.45
C ASN A 303 13.68 -47.21 -14.89
N ASN A 304 13.70 -47.40 -13.56
CA ASN A 304 14.17 -48.66 -12.96
C ASN A 304 13.18 -49.83 -13.15
N LYS A 305 11.89 -49.56 -13.39
CA LYS A 305 10.94 -50.65 -13.72
C LYS A 305 11.05 -51.12 -15.19
N ASN A 306 11.46 -50.20 -16.10
CA ASN A 306 11.61 -50.55 -17.53
C ASN A 306 12.95 -51.26 -17.85
N ASN A 307 13.89 -51.32 -16.90
CA ASN A 307 15.16 -52.04 -17.06
C ASN A 307 15.16 -53.42 -16.40
N LEU A 308 14.00 -53.93 -16.00
CA LEU A 308 13.82 -55.25 -15.36
C LEU A 308 12.91 -56.21 -16.18
N PHE A 309 12.78 -55.92 -17.49
CA PHE A 309 12.16 -56.87 -18.45
C PHE A 309 13.06 -57.12 -19.64
#